data_844f86fef668d09299a0faba420f8939
#
_entry.id   844f86fef668d09299a0faba420f8939
#
_cell.length_a   1.000
_cell.length_b   1.000
_cell.length_c   1.000
_cell.angle_alpha   90.00
_cell.angle_beta   90.00
_cell.angle_gamma   90.00
#
_symmetry.space_group_name_H-M   'P 1'
#
loop_
_entity.id
_entity.type
_entity.pdbx_description
1 polymer ?
#
loop_
_entity_poly.entity_id
_entity_poly.type
_entity_poly.pdbx_seq_one_letter_code
_entity_poly.pdbx_strand_id
1 'polypeptide(L)'
;MFRAPKVTISGGTLKSTPRRRILTGDRPTGKLHLGHWLGSIRNRVRLQDEYECFFIIADLHTLTTKPEKDSIAQIPGFIREIVLDYLSVGIDPQRARVFVQSAVPETAQLNLIFSMLVSLPRLERLPSIKDMAEAAHLDVLPYGLVGYPVLQAADILLPRADVVPVGKDNVPHVEITREIARRFNYLYGPVFAEPEALISEVPTLPGIDGQAKMSKSLDNAIYLSDPTDVVRQRVMRMYTDPNRLRATDPGTVEGNPVFIYHDAFNPDRDEVEDLKTRYREGRVGDVEVKKKLVEALEGFLGPVRERREEFAAREGLIEGILEEGNDAVRAVARETMTRVRDAMGLTYYR
;
A
#
# COMPACT_ATOMS: atom_id res chain seq x y z
N MET A 1 -25.76 -43.21 27.55
CA MET A 1 -25.99 -42.08 28.47
C MET A 1 -24.62 -41.61 28.97
N PHE A 2 -23.92 -40.76 28.24
CA PHE A 2 -22.61 -40.22 28.61
C PHE A 2 -22.81 -38.79 29.11
N ARG A 3 -22.50 -38.58 30.41
CA ARG A 3 -22.50 -37.26 31.07
C ARG A 3 -21.23 -36.50 30.64
N ALA A 4 -21.39 -35.33 30.01
CA ALA A 4 -20.29 -34.40 29.78
C ALA A 4 -19.81 -33.74 31.08
N PRO A 5 -18.50 -33.50 31.25
CA PRO A 5 -17.98 -32.83 32.44
C PRO A 5 -18.33 -31.33 32.43
N LYS A 6 -18.77 -30.84 33.61
CA LYS A 6 -18.98 -29.41 33.85
C LYS A 6 -17.63 -28.69 33.86
N VAL A 7 -17.39 -27.83 32.85
CA VAL A 7 -16.26 -26.89 32.85
C VAL A 7 -16.66 -25.68 33.70
N THR A 8 -16.02 -25.50 34.83
CA THR A 8 -16.14 -24.30 35.67
C THR A 8 -15.25 -23.22 35.05
N ILE A 9 -15.84 -22.20 34.43
CA ILE A 9 -15.10 -21.03 33.91
C ILE A 9 -14.83 -20.13 35.11
N SER A 10 -13.59 -20.14 35.63
CA SER A 10 -13.10 -19.11 36.54
C SER A 10 -12.87 -17.84 35.75
N GLY A 11 -13.61 -16.76 36.09
CA GLY A 11 -13.51 -15.46 35.48
C GLY A 11 -12.19 -14.74 35.79
N GLY A 12 -11.13 -15.14 35.09
CA GLY A 12 -9.92 -14.33 34.96
C GLY A 12 -10.05 -13.51 33.70
N THR A 13 -10.24 -12.20 33.82
CA THR A 13 -10.06 -11.24 32.71
C THR A 13 -8.61 -11.37 32.23
N LEU A 14 -8.41 -12.14 31.16
CA LEU A 14 -7.16 -12.13 30.41
C LEU A 14 -7.00 -10.70 29.88
N LYS A 15 -6.12 -9.91 30.50
CA LYS A 15 -5.63 -8.65 29.90
C LYS A 15 -5.00 -9.05 28.57
N SER A 16 -5.72 -8.87 27.47
CA SER A 16 -5.14 -9.06 26.15
C SER A 16 -3.96 -8.11 26.04
N THR A 17 -2.78 -8.63 25.77
CA THR A 17 -1.62 -7.81 25.42
C THR A 17 -2.06 -6.86 24.29
N PRO A 18 -1.84 -5.55 24.40
CA PRO A 18 -2.24 -4.63 23.34
C PRO A 18 -1.59 -5.08 22.03
N ARG A 19 -2.39 -5.16 20.97
CA ARG A 19 -1.87 -5.53 19.64
C ARG A 19 -0.82 -4.52 19.22
N ARG A 20 0.26 -5.01 18.62
CA ARG A 20 1.25 -4.13 17.97
C ARG A 20 0.57 -3.34 16.85
N ARG A 21 1.01 -2.09 16.66
CA ARG A 21 0.47 -1.20 15.65
C ARG A 21 1.24 -1.28 14.36
N ILE A 22 0.53 -1.28 13.24
CA ILE A 22 1.14 -1.08 11.94
C ILE A 22 0.64 0.22 11.30
N LEU A 23 1.54 0.87 10.57
CA LEU A 23 1.20 1.94 9.65
C LEU A 23 1.65 1.55 8.24
N THR A 24 0.76 1.69 7.28
CA THR A 24 1.03 1.59 5.85
C THR A 24 -0.04 2.36 5.09
N GLY A 25 0.18 2.65 3.81
CA GLY A 25 -0.83 3.37 3.03
C GLY A 25 -0.39 3.64 1.60
N ASP A 26 -1.18 4.46 0.92
CA ASP A 26 -0.95 4.83 -0.47
C ASP A 26 -1.12 6.33 -0.68
N ARG A 27 -0.38 6.86 -1.66
CA ARG A 27 -0.61 8.23 -2.15
C ARG A 27 -1.84 8.26 -3.05
N PRO A 28 -2.75 9.25 -2.91
CA PRO A 28 -3.93 9.37 -3.76
C PRO A 28 -3.55 9.90 -5.16
N THR A 29 -3.06 8.99 -5.99
CA THR A 29 -2.65 9.26 -7.36
C THR A 29 -3.55 8.60 -8.41
N GLY A 30 -4.74 8.17 -8.04
CA GLY A 30 -5.74 7.49 -8.86
C GLY A 30 -6.06 6.09 -8.38
N LYS A 31 -6.83 5.34 -9.18
CA LYS A 31 -7.29 3.97 -8.91
C LYS A 31 -6.13 3.01 -8.62
N LEU A 32 -6.41 1.96 -7.84
CA LEU A 32 -5.45 0.90 -7.57
C LEU A 32 -5.49 -0.17 -8.67
N HIS A 33 -4.34 -0.78 -8.94
CA HIS A 33 -4.18 -1.81 -9.97
C HIS A 33 -3.70 -3.14 -9.37
N LEU A 34 -3.68 -4.22 -10.16
CA LEU A 34 -3.25 -5.56 -9.73
C LEU A 34 -1.87 -5.58 -9.08
N GLY A 35 -0.95 -4.70 -9.52
CA GLY A 35 0.36 -4.55 -8.89
C GLY A 35 0.29 -4.03 -7.45
N HIS A 36 -0.64 -3.10 -7.13
CA HIS A 36 -0.87 -2.67 -5.74
C HIS A 36 -1.47 -3.80 -4.91
N TRP A 37 -2.43 -4.54 -5.48
CA TRP A 37 -3.02 -5.71 -4.81
C TRP A 37 -1.94 -6.71 -4.40
N LEU A 38 -1.19 -7.20 -5.37
CA LEU A 38 -0.19 -8.24 -5.13
C LEU A 38 0.97 -7.70 -4.26
N GLY A 39 1.42 -6.46 -4.54
CA GLY A 39 2.58 -5.86 -3.90
C GLY A 39 2.37 -5.44 -2.45
N SER A 40 1.13 -5.12 -2.05
CA SER A 40 0.88 -4.52 -0.74
C SER A 40 -0.47 -4.89 -0.14
N ILE A 41 -1.59 -4.69 -0.88
CA ILE A 41 -2.91 -4.69 -0.27
C ILE A 41 -3.32 -6.07 0.21
N ARG A 42 -3.00 -7.14 -0.53
CA ARG A 42 -3.23 -8.52 -0.11
C ARG A 42 -2.63 -8.83 1.26
N ASN A 43 -1.43 -8.31 1.52
CA ASN A 43 -0.79 -8.46 2.83
C ASN A 43 -1.51 -7.63 3.91
N ARG A 44 -1.95 -6.40 3.58
CA ARG A 44 -2.73 -5.55 4.52
C ARG A 44 -4.03 -6.21 4.94
N VAL A 45 -4.75 -6.86 4.00
CA VAL A 45 -5.98 -7.62 4.30
C VAL A 45 -5.70 -8.71 5.33
N ARG A 46 -4.56 -9.40 5.24
CA ARG A 46 -4.16 -10.42 6.22
C ARG A 46 -3.74 -9.81 7.56
N LEU A 47 -2.96 -8.73 7.53
CA LEU A 47 -2.39 -8.12 8.74
C LEU A 47 -3.46 -7.51 9.67
N GLN A 48 -4.64 -7.15 9.18
CA GLN A 48 -5.73 -6.65 10.03
C GLN A 48 -6.25 -7.69 11.04
N ASP A 49 -5.93 -8.99 10.86
CA ASP A 49 -6.25 -10.04 11.84
C ASP A 49 -5.31 -10.03 13.05
N GLU A 50 -4.05 -9.61 12.84
CA GLU A 50 -2.96 -9.76 13.79
C GLU A 50 -2.60 -8.45 14.52
N TYR A 51 -2.79 -7.29 13.84
CA TYR A 51 -2.32 -5.98 14.29
C TYR A 51 -3.46 -4.98 14.49
N GLU A 52 -3.18 -3.91 15.24
CA GLU A 52 -3.96 -2.67 15.22
C GLU A 52 -3.52 -1.87 13.99
N CYS A 53 -4.36 -1.83 12.96
CA CYS A 53 -3.98 -1.30 11.65
C CYS A 53 -4.38 0.16 11.45
N PHE A 54 -3.41 0.97 11.01
CA PHE A 54 -3.59 2.33 10.55
C PHE A 54 -3.21 2.42 9.07
N PHE A 55 -4.18 2.72 8.21
CA PHE A 55 -3.97 2.83 6.76
C PHE A 55 -4.11 4.28 6.35
N ILE A 56 -2.97 4.90 6.07
CA ILE A 56 -2.88 6.31 5.69
C ILE A 56 -3.14 6.50 4.19
N ILE A 57 -3.98 7.46 3.85
CA ILE A 57 -4.06 8.02 2.50
C ILE A 57 -3.23 9.30 2.52
N ALA A 58 -2.01 9.20 1.95
CA ALA A 58 -0.95 10.17 2.11
C ALA A 58 -1.05 11.31 1.06
N ASP A 59 -2.03 12.18 1.22
CA ASP A 59 -2.31 13.28 0.31
C ASP A 59 -1.23 14.35 0.30
N LEU A 60 -0.64 14.70 1.46
CA LEU A 60 0.47 15.66 1.53
C LEU A 60 1.73 15.12 0.81
N HIS A 61 1.98 13.81 0.85
CA HIS A 61 3.07 13.21 0.07
C HIS A 61 2.85 13.33 -1.44
N THR A 62 1.61 13.44 -1.91
CA THR A 62 1.33 13.66 -3.33
C THR A 62 1.83 15.03 -3.78
N LEU A 63 1.76 16.05 -2.92
CA LEU A 63 2.18 17.41 -3.22
C LEU A 63 3.69 17.55 -3.41
N THR A 64 4.49 16.60 -2.92
CA THR A 64 5.97 16.65 -3.06
C THR A 64 6.44 16.57 -4.52
N THR A 65 5.62 15.97 -5.39
CA THR A 65 5.91 15.81 -6.83
C THR A 65 4.82 16.37 -7.75
N LYS A 66 3.64 16.71 -7.22
CA LYS A 66 2.48 17.24 -7.98
C LYS A 66 1.79 18.37 -7.22
N PRO A 67 2.44 19.53 -7.06
CA PRO A 67 1.89 20.65 -6.28
C PRO A 67 0.91 21.52 -7.09
N GLU A 68 0.68 21.24 -8.37
CA GLU A 68 -0.15 22.04 -9.26
C GLU A 68 -1.63 21.96 -8.84
N LYS A 69 -2.33 23.10 -8.99
CA LYS A 69 -3.74 23.24 -8.60
C LYS A 69 -4.65 22.14 -9.19
N ASP A 70 -4.44 21.81 -10.46
CA ASP A 70 -5.25 20.80 -11.17
C ASP A 70 -5.00 19.39 -10.63
N SER A 71 -3.76 19.08 -10.21
CA SER A 71 -3.42 17.83 -9.55
C SER A 71 -4.05 17.76 -8.16
N ILE A 72 -4.02 18.84 -7.40
CA ILE A 72 -4.63 18.94 -6.07
C ILE A 72 -6.16 18.77 -6.15
N ALA A 73 -6.79 19.37 -7.14
CA ALA A 73 -8.25 19.28 -7.34
C ALA A 73 -8.75 17.84 -7.56
N GLN A 74 -7.90 16.93 -8.01
CA GLN A 74 -8.24 15.52 -8.21
C GLN A 74 -8.11 14.66 -6.95
N ILE A 75 -7.38 15.12 -5.94
CA ILE A 75 -7.06 14.34 -4.73
C ILE A 75 -8.33 13.82 -4.02
N PRO A 76 -9.39 14.62 -3.80
CA PRO A 76 -10.60 14.11 -3.14
C PRO A 76 -11.25 12.94 -3.89
N GLY A 77 -11.30 13.00 -5.22
CA GLY A 77 -11.78 11.90 -6.05
C GLY A 77 -10.90 10.65 -5.93
N PHE A 78 -9.58 10.82 -5.91
CA PHE A 78 -8.65 9.70 -5.76
C PHE A 78 -8.71 9.07 -4.37
N ILE A 79 -8.91 9.85 -3.31
CA ILE A 79 -9.15 9.34 -1.96
C ILE A 79 -10.37 8.42 -1.96
N ARG A 80 -11.50 8.87 -2.54
CA ARG A 80 -12.72 8.07 -2.66
C ARG A 80 -12.48 6.77 -3.42
N GLU A 81 -11.77 6.81 -4.55
CA GLU A 81 -11.43 5.63 -5.34
C GLU A 81 -10.60 4.62 -4.53
N ILE A 82 -9.59 5.08 -3.78
CA ILE A 82 -8.74 4.22 -2.94
C ILE A 82 -9.56 3.55 -1.82
N VAL A 83 -10.43 4.29 -1.14
CA VAL A 83 -11.25 3.71 -0.07
C VAL A 83 -12.20 2.65 -0.64
N LEU A 84 -12.85 2.92 -1.78
CA LEU A 84 -13.69 1.93 -2.47
C LEU A 84 -12.90 0.68 -2.84
N ASP A 85 -11.70 0.85 -3.40
CA ASP A 85 -10.83 -0.27 -3.75
C ASP A 85 -10.42 -1.06 -2.49
N TYR A 86 -10.07 -0.40 -1.39
CA TYR A 86 -9.75 -1.05 -0.11
C TYR A 86 -10.90 -1.92 0.40
N LEU A 87 -12.11 -1.35 0.47
CA LEU A 87 -13.30 -2.08 0.94
C LEU A 87 -13.62 -3.26 0.02
N SER A 88 -13.54 -3.06 -1.29
CA SER A 88 -13.89 -4.09 -2.28
C SER A 88 -12.96 -5.30 -2.25
N VAL A 89 -11.69 -5.13 -1.84
CA VAL A 89 -10.73 -6.21 -1.71
C VAL A 89 -10.64 -6.82 -0.30
N GLY A 90 -11.43 -6.31 0.67
CA GLY A 90 -11.58 -6.92 1.99
C GLY A 90 -10.88 -6.19 3.14
N ILE A 91 -10.49 -4.92 2.97
CA ILE A 91 -10.14 -4.08 4.12
C ILE A 91 -11.43 -3.76 4.88
N ASP A 92 -11.44 -4.12 6.17
CA ASP A 92 -12.57 -3.91 7.08
C ASP A 92 -12.32 -2.64 7.91
N PRO A 93 -13.13 -1.57 7.75
CA PRO A 93 -12.94 -0.32 8.48
C PRO A 93 -13.20 -0.44 9.99
N GLN A 94 -13.85 -1.52 10.45
CA GLN A 94 -13.99 -1.79 11.88
C GLN A 94 -12.72 -2.36 12.51
N ARG A 95 -11.84 -2.94 11.68
CA ARG A 95 -10.59 -3.61 12.10
C ARG A 95 -9.35 -2.80 11.76
N ALA A 96 -9.44 -1.94 10.76
CA ALA A 96 -8.38 -1.05 10.30
C ALA A 96 -8.89 0.39 10.22
N ARG A 97 -8.10 1.34 10.73
CA ARG A 97 -8.43 2.76 10.66
C ARG A 97 -7.88 3.34 9.36
N VAL A 98 -8.77 3.67 8.43
CA VAL A 98 -8.41 4.36 7.18
C VAL A 98 -8.55 5.86 7.43
N PHE A 99 -7.49 6.62 7.20
CA PHE A 99 -7.47 8.06 7.47
C PHE A 99 -6.71 8.85 6.41
N VAL A 100 -7.01 10.13 6.31
CA VAL A 100 -6.33 11.06 5.40
C VAL A 100 -5.24 11.80 6.17
N GLN A 101 -4.03 11.85 5.61
CA GLN A 101 -2.86 12.45 6.26
C GLN A 101 -3.11 13.92 6.65
N SER A 102 -3.64 14.74 5.75
CA SER A 102 -3.90 16.16 6.02
C SER A 102 -5.01 16.40 7.05
N ALA A 103 -5.86 15.41 7.32
CA ALA A 103 -6.86 15.49 8.38
C ALA A 103 -6.25 15.36 9.79
N VAL A 104 -4.95 15.03 9.91
CA VAL A 104 -4.21 14.92 11.17
C VAL A 104 -3.14 16.01 11.23
N PRO A 105 -3.48 17.26 11.61
CA PRO A 105 -2.56 18.41 11.55
C PRO A 105 -1.33 18.27 12.45
N GLU A 106 -1.40 17.42 13.46
CA GLU A 106 -0.28 17.08 14.34
C GLU A 106 0.91 16.47 13.56
N THR A 107 0.66 15.84 12.41
CA THR A 107 1.70 15.35 11.50
C THR A 107 2.63 16.46 11.04
N ALA A 108 2.06 17.61 10.62
CA ALA A 108 2.86 18.76 10.18
C ALA A 108 3.70 19.36 11.33
N GLN A 109 3.14 19.42 12.54
CA GLN A 109 3.86 19.87 13.71
C GLN A 109 5.04 18.96 14.09
N LEU A 110 4.81 17.63 14.06
CA LEU A 110 5.85 16.66 14.35
C LEU A 110 6.92 16.64 13.26
N ASN A 111 6.53 16.73 11.98
CA ASN A 111 7.45 16.88 10.86
C ASN A 111 8.38 18.10 11.03
N LEU A 112 7.85 19.25 11.44
CA LEU A 112 8.66 20.44 11.71
C LEU A 112 9.70 20.17 12.80
N ILE A 113 9.32 19.53 13.90
CA ILE A 113 10.25 19.17 14.99
C ILE A 113 11.33 18.20 14.46
N PHE A 114 10.95 17.19 13.73
CA PHE A 114 11.87 16.19 13.19
C PHE A 114 12.82 16.74 12.13
N SER A 115 12.39 17.74 11.35
CA SER A 115 13.25 18.40 10.36
C SER A 115 14.48 19.08 10.98
N MET A 116 14.46 19.37 12.28
CA MET A 116 15.59 19.93 13.04
C MET A 116 16.55 18.84 13.54
N LEU A 117 16.22 17.57 13.41
CA LEU A 117 16.97 16.44 13.96
C LEU A 117 17.79 15.69 12.93
N VAL A 118 17.57 15.93 11.63
CA VAL A 118 18.23 15.24 10.54
C VAL A 118 18.92 16.22 9.60
N SER A 119 20.12 15.89 9.13
CA SER A 119 20.87 16.77 8.24
C SER A 119 20.49 16.59 6.78
N LEU A 120 20.53 17.67 5.98
CA LEU A 120 20.28 17.65 4.56
C LEU A 120 21.13 16.62 3.80
N PRO A 121 22.47 16.52 4.00
CA PRO A 121 23.28 15.51 3.33
C PRO A 121 22.89 14.07 3.66
N ARG A 122 22.24 13.82 4.81
CA ARG A 122 21.75 12.48 5.15
C ARG A 122 20.54 12.12 4.32
N LEU A 123 19.64 13.07 4.06
CA LEU A 123 18.45 12.87 3.22
C LEU A 123 18.83 12.71 1.75
N GLU A 124 19.72 13.57 1.22
CA GLU A 124 20.17 13.51 -0.18
C GLU A 124 20.84 12.18 -0.57
N ARG A 125 21.37 11.43 0.40
CA ARG A 125 21.92 10.09 0.17
C ARG A 125 20.88 8.99 0.01
N LEU A 126 19.58 9.27 0.15
CA LEU A 126 18.53 8.29 -0.09
C LEU A 126 18.33 8.11 -1.60
N PRO A 127 18.47 6.88 -2.13
CA PRO A 127 18.31 6.61 -3.56
C PRO A 127 16.95 7.09 -4.09
N SER A 128 15.89 6.87 -3.33
CA SER A 128 14.51 7.20 -3.66
C SER A 128 14.26 8.70 -3.97
N ILE A 129 15.07 9.62 -3.43
CA ILE A 129 14.94 11.06 -3.75
C ILE A 129 15.31 11.30 -5.21
N LYS A 130 16.40 10.69 -5.68
CA LYS A 130 16.84 10.80 -7.08
C LYS A 130 15.84 10.14 -8.02
N ASP A 131 15.43 8.91 -7.70
CA ASP A 131 14.47 8.15 -8.50
C ASP A 131 13.13 8.90 -8.66
N MET A 132 12.66 9.54 -7.56
CA MET A 132 11.43 10.34 -7.60
C MET A 132 11.58 11.64 -8.38
N ALA A 133 12.74 12.29 -8.31
CA ALA A 133 13.02 13.51 -9.10
C ALA A 133 13.06 13.21 -10.60
N GLU A 134 13.73 12.12 -10.99
CA GLU A 134 13.77 11.63 -12.38
C GLU A 134 12.36 11.27 -12.88
N ALA A 135 11.61 10.49 -12.10
CA ALA A 135 10.25 10.09 -12.47
C ALA A 135 9.27 11.27 -12.57
N ALA A 136 9.53 12.36 -11.86
CA ALA A 136 8.74 13.60 -11.90
C ALA A 136 9.31 14.65 -12.88
N HIS A 137 10.40 14.34 -13.60
CA HIS A 137 11.09 15.24 -14.53
C HIS A 137 11.47 16.59 -13.90
N LEU A 138 12.00 16.57 -12.66
CA LEU A 138 12.37 17.77 -11.92
C LEU A 138 13.84 18.10 -12.12
N ASP A 139 14.15 19.26 -12.70
CA ASP A 139 15.53 19.76 -12.83
C ASP A 139 16.09 20.28 -11.49
N VAL A 140 15.22 20.74 -10.61
CA VAL A 140 15.57 21.28 -9.29
C VAL A 140 14.76 20.55 -8.22
N LEU A 141 15.44 20.10 -7.17
CA LEU A 141 14.80 19.40 -6.06
C LEU A 141 14.04 20.39 -5.15
N PRO A 142 12.70 20.33 -5.10
CA PRO A 142 11.96 21.10 -4.11
C PRO A 142 12.29 20.64 -2.68
N TYR A 143 12.28 21.56 -1.71
CA TYR A 143 12.48 21.22 -0.30
C TYR A 143 11.53 20.10 0.18
N GLY A 144 10.26 20.14 -0.22
CA GLY A 144 9.28 19.12 0.12
C GLY A 144 9.65 17.73 -0.38
N LEU A 145 10.29 17.60 -1.56
CA LEU A 145 10.78 16.33 -2.07
C LEU A 145 12.01 15.84 -1.28
N VAL A 146 12.93 16.71 -0.91
CA VAL A 146 14.07 16.31 -0.05
C VAL A 146 13.59 15.95 1.36
N GLY A 147 12.57 16.65 1.85
CA GLY A 147 12.03 16.51 3.20
C GLY A 147 11.01 15.38 3.38
N TYR A 148 10.52 14.73 2.30
CA TYR A 148 9.45 13.74 2.45
C TYR A 148 9.79 12.54 3.36
N PRO A 149 11.05 12.07 3.49
CA PRO A 149 11.33 10.99 4.43
C PRO A 149 11.15 11.41 5.89
N VAL A 150 11.28 12.69 6.20
CA VAL A 150 11.00 13.26 7.53
C VAL A 150 9.50 13.33 7.78
N LEU A 151 8.71 13.71 6.77
CA LEU A 151 7.26 13.67 6.83
C LEU A 151 6.76 12.24 7.03
N GLN A 152 7.35 11.26 6.32
CA GLN A 152 7.03 9.84 6.51
C GLN A 152 7.41 9.35 7.92
N ALA A 153 8.51 9.82 8.48
CA ALA A 153 8.87 9.51 9.87
C ALA A 153 7.83 10.05 10.86
N ALA A 154 7.29 11.26 10.59
CA ALA A 154 6.20 11.81 11.39
C ALA A 154 4.93 10.97 11.27
N ASP A 155 4.56 10.52 10.06
CA ASP A 155 3.41 9.63 9.84
C ASP A 155 3.53 8.33 10.65
N ILE A 156 4.73 7.75 10.70
CA ILE A 156 4.98 6.47 11.39
C ILE A 156 4.99 6.64 12.91
N LEU A 157 5.69 7.66 13.41
CA LEU A 157 5.91 7.83 14.83
C LEU A 157 4.73 8.50 15.56
N LEU A 158 3.93 9.29 14.86
CA LEU A 158 2.78 9.98 15.44
C LEU A 158 1.72 9.01 15.99
N PRO A 159 1.25 7.99 15.22
CA PRO A 159 0.35 6.96 15.74
C PRO A 159 1.07 5.90 16.57
N ARG A 160 2.38 6.04 16.81
CA ARG A 160 3.22 5.08 17.54
C ARG A 160 3.19 3.69 16.88
N ALA A 161 3.44 3.64 15.59
CA ALA A 161 3.53 2.38 14.88
C ALA A 161 4.76 1.57 15.32
N ASP A 162 4.54 0.29 15.67
CA ASP A 162 5.60 -0.65 16.04
C ASP A 162 6.22 -1.32 14.81
N VAL A 163 5.43 -1.43 13.73
CA VAL A 163 5.80 -2.17 12.51
C VAL A 163 5.36 -1.39 11.28
N VAL A 164 6.21 -1.38 10.26
CA VAL A 164 5.92 -0.76 8.96
C VAL A 164 6.10 -1.79 7.86
N PRO A 165 5.02 -2.29 7.24
CA PRO A 165 5.09 -3.15 6.07
C PRO A 165 5.66 -2.38 4.87
N VAL A 166 6.80 -2.83 4.35
CA VAL A 166 7.52 -2.16 3.25
C VAL A 166 8.11 -3.15 2.25
N GLY A 167 8.28 -2.70 1.02
CA GLY A 167 9.17 -3.34 0.06
C GLY A 167 10.64 -3.09 0.42
N LYS A 168 11.56 -3.88 -0.14
CA LYS A 168 13.02 -3.75 0.11
C LYS A 168 13.56 -2.36 -0.23
N ASP A 169 13.00 -1.71 -1.23
CA ASP A 169 13.32 -0.35 -1.69
C ASP A 169 13.00 0.74 -0.65
N ASN A 170 12.02 0.49 0.23
CA ASN A 170 11.58 1.44 1.25
C ASN A 170 12.18 1.20 2.65
N VAL A 171 12.99 0.15 2.83
CA VAL A 171 13.70 -0.10 4.10
C VAL A 171 14.54 1.11 4.55
N PRO A 172 15.27 1.84 3.66
CA PRO A 172 16.02 3.03 4.06
C PRO A 172 15.17 4.13 4.71
N HIS A 173 13.88 4.23 4.39
CA HIS A 173 12.96 5.21 5.00
C HIS A 173 12.61 4.82 6.43
N VAL A 174 12.43 3.54 6.70
CA VAL A 174 12.23 3.05 8.07
C VAL A 174 13.49 3.29 8.91
N GLU A 175 14.69 3.13 8.33
CA GLU A 175 15.94 3.46 9.03
C GLU A 175 16.08 4.94 9.34
N ILE A 176 15.71 5.87 8.44
CA ILE A 176 15.63 7.31 8.75
C ILE A 176 14.66 7.56 9.92
N THR A 177 13.51 6.90 9.92
CA THR A 177 12.53 7.01 11.02
C THR A 177 13.14 6.57 12.34
N ARG A 178 13.88 5.47 12.38
CA ARG A 178 14.59 4.95 13.55
C ARG A 178 15.69 5.90 14.00
N GLU A 179 16.48 6.46 13.06
CA GLU A 179 17.50 7.47 13.35
C GLU A 179 16.90 8.71 14.03
N ILE A 180 15.78 9.21 13.51
CA ILE A 180 15.04 10.35 14.07
C ILE A 180 14.51 10.02 15.46
N ALA A 181 13.89 8.84 15.67
CA ALA A 181 13.39 8.40 16.96
C ALA A 181 14.52 8.33 18.00
N ARG A 182 15.67 7.69 17.65
CA ARG A 182 16.86 7.64 18.53
C ARG A 182 17.40 9.02 18.86
N ARG A 183 17.49 9.90 17.85
CA ARG A 183 18.01 11.26 18.05
C ARG A 183 17.09 12.08 18.94
N PHE A 184 15.79 11.98 18.75
CA PHE A 184 14.80 12.63 19.61
C PHE A 184 14.92 12.14 21.06
N ASN A 185 14.91 10.83 21.25
CA ASN A 185 14.98 10.21 22.59
C ASN A 185 16.30 10.54 23.31
N TYR A 186 17.41 10.63 22.59
CA TYR A 186 18.69 11.03 23.15
C TYR A 186 18.68 12.47 23.67
N LEU A 187 18.02 13.38 22.94
CA LEU A 187 18.02 14.81 23.29
C LEU A 187 17.00 15.16 24.36
N TYR A 188 15.82 14.51 24.32
CA TYR A 188 14.66 14.97 25.08
C TYR A 188 14.10 13.91 26.04
N GLY A 189 14.56 12.68 25.97
CA GLY A 189 14.05 11.57 26.76
C GLY A 189 13.17 10.58 25.96
N PRO A 190 12.86 9.41 26.53
CA PRO A 190 12.23 8.31 25.83
C PRO A 190 10.74 8.59 25.52
N VAL A 191 10.43 8.89 24.26
CA VAL A 191 9.07 9.13 23.76
C VAL A 191 8.70 8.11 22.68
N PHE A 192 9.61 7.83 21.73
CA PHE A 192 9.35 7.03 20.56
C PHE A 192 10.00 5.63 20.66
N ALA A 193 9.24 4.59 20.36
CA ALA A 193 9.80 3.28 20.04
C ALA A 193 10.43 3.33 18.63
N GLU A 194 11.44 2.51 18.39
CA GLU A 194 12.00 2.34 17.05
C GLU A 194 11.13 1.34 16.27
N PRO A 195 10.51 1.75 15.13
CA PRO A 195 9.67 0.85 14.35
C PRO A 195 10.49 -0.22 13.63
N GLU A 196 9.90 -1.39 13.44
CA GLU A 196 10.46 -2.49 12.67
C GLU A 196 9.95 -2.47 11.23
N ALA A 197 10.85 -2.70 10.26
CA ALA A 197 10.44 -2.93 8.88
C ALA A 197 9.94 -4.37 8.73
N LEU A 198 8.68 -4.55 8.33
CA LEU A 198 8.15 -5.85 7.93
C LEU A 198 8.30 -5.99 6.42
N ILE A 199 9.38 -6.64 6.00
CA ILE A 199 9.69 -6.82 4.59
C ILE A 199 8.75 -7.89 4.02
N SER A 200 7.94 -7.52 3.05
CA SER A 200 7.16 -8.50 2.30
C SER A 200 7.93 -8.91 1.04
N GLU A 201 8.18 -10.21 0.93
CA GLU A 201 8.72 -10.82 -0.29
C GLU A 201 7.57 -11.01 -1.30
N VAL A 202 7.15 -9.91 -1.92
CA VAL A 202 6.12 -9.98 -2.93
C VAL A 202 6.74 -9.78 -4.29
N PRO A 203 6.51 -10.69 -5.25
CA PRO A 203 6.99 -10.53 -6.60
C PRO A 203 6.40 -9.24 -7.21
N THR A 204 7.26 -8.46 -7.84
CA THR A 204 6.84 -7.29 -8.60
C THR A 204 6.07 -7.76 -9.82
N LEU A 205 4.82 -7.34 -9.96
CA LEU A 205 4.02 -7.63 -11.15
C LEU A 205 4.46 -6.71 -12.29
N PRO A 206 4.92 -7.26 -13.43
CA PRO A 206 5.26 -6.45 -14.59
C PRO A 206 4.00 -5.80 -15.19
N GLY A 207 4.15 -4.73 -15.94
CA GLY A 207 3.10 -4.18 -16.77
C GLY A 207 2.68 -5.16 -17.87
N ILE A 208 1.56 -4.88 -18.52
CA ILE A 208 1.08 -5.71 -19.65
C ILE A 208 2.04 -5.72 -20.84
N ASP A 209 2.94 -4.72 -20.93
CA ASP A 209 4.02 -4.61 -21.91
C ASP A 209 5.21 -5.55 -21.64
N GLY A 210 5.30 -6.07 -20.42
CA GLY A 210 6.37 -6.98 -19.99
C GLY A 210 7.73 -6.32 -19.75
N GLN A 211 7.86 -5.01 -19.92
CA GLN A 211 9.15 -4.33 -19.84
C GLN A 211 9.39 -3.63 -18.52
N ALA A 212 8.37 -3.07 -17.90
CA ALA A 212 8.46 -2.28 -16.70
C ALA A 212 7.47 -2.74 -15.64
N LYS A 213 7.69 -2.30 -14.40
CA LYS A 213 6.69 -2.42 -13.34
C LYS A 213 5.38 -1.78 -13.79
N MET A 214 4.26 -2.40 -13.41
CA MET A 214 2.94 -1.84 -13.67
C MET A 214 2.84 -0.40 -13.16
N SER A 215 2.44 0.52 -14.04
CA SER A 215 2.39 1.96 -13.75
C SER A 215 1.23 2.63 -14.48
N LYS A 216 0.60 3.61 -13.81
CA LYS A 216 -0.48 4.43 -14.38
C LYS A 216 0.02 5.30 -15.53
N SER A 217 1.23 5.87 -15.40
CA SER A 217 1.79 6.77 -16.41
C SER A 217 2.19 6.08 -17.71
N LEU A 218 2.42 4.77 -17.68
CA LEU A 218 2.79 3.97 -18.85
C LEU A 218 1.59 3.31 -19.54
N ASP A 219 0.37 3.52 -19.03
CA ASP A 219 -0.87 2.83 -19.49
C ASP A 219 -0.72 1.31 -19.62
N ASN A 220 0.14 0.70 -18.79
CA ASN A 220 0.44 -0.73 -18.78
C ASN A 220 -0.19 -1.46 -17.58
N ALA A 221 -1.20 -0.86 -16.93
CA ALA A 221 -1.84 -1.38 -15.73
C ALA A 221 -3.22 -2.00 -16.02
N ILE A 222 -3.59 -3.04 -15.23
CA ILE A 222 -4.97 -3.51 -15.08
C ILE A 222 -5.45 -3.06 -13.72
N TYR A 223 -6.53 -2.26 -13.68
CA TYR A 223 -7.08 -1.71 -12.45
C TYR A 223 -8.06 -2.69 -11.79
N LEU A 224 -8.18 -2.60 -10.46
CA LEU A 224 -9.13 -3.43 -9.69
C LEU A 224 -10.58 -3.17 -10.10
N SER A 225 -10.88 -1.98 -10.59
CA SER A 225 -12.20 -1.55 -11.04
C SER A 225 -12.41 -1.60 -12.55
N ASP A 226 -11.46 -2.15 -13.33
CA ASP A 226 -11.64 -2.26 -14.79
C ASP A 226 -12.80 -3.20 -15.14
N PRO A 227 -13.71 -2.80 -16.04
CA PRO A 227 -14.76 -3.68 -16.51
C PRO A 227 -14.21 -4.84 -17.35
N THR A 228 -14.97 -5.92 -17.47
CA THR A 228 -14.56 -7.18 -18.14
C THR A 228 -14.02 -6.99 -19.55
N ASP A 229 -14.63 -6.12 -20.33
CA ASP A 229 -14.20 -5.84 -21.71
C ASP A 229 -12.83 -5.15 -21.74
N VAL A 230 -12.56 -4.22 -20.81
CA VAL A 230 -11.26 -3.56 -20.65
C VAL A 230 -10.20 -4.54 -20.19
N VAL A 231 -10.50 -5.39 -19.18
CA VAL A 231 -9.57 -6.45 -18.73
C VAL A 231 -9.21 -7.36 -19.89
N ARG A 232 -10.21 -7.85 -20.64
CA ARG A 232 -9.99 -8.68 -21.84
C ARG A 232 -9.12 -7.97 -22.87
N GLN A 233 -9.43 -6.71 -23.20
CA GLN A 233 -8.65 -5.94 -24.16
C GLN A 233 -7.19 -5.80 -23.72
N ARG A 234 -6.95 -5.46 -22.43
CA ARG A 234 -5.60 -5.30 -21.89
C ARG A 234 -4.82 -6.62 -21.89
N VAL A 235 -5.44 -7.73 -21.49
CA VAL A 235 -4.81 -9.05 -21.53
C VAL A 235 -4.50 -9.48 -22.97
N MET A 236 -5.40 -9.29 -23.93
CA MET A 236 -5.13 -9.65 -25.32
C MET A 236 -4.00 -8.82 -25.95
N ARG A 237 -3.75 -7.60 -25.44
CA ARG A 237 -2.62 -6.74 -25.82
C ARG A 237 -1.32 -7.02 -25.05
N MET A 238 -1.33 -7.94 -24.05
CA MET A 238 -0.12 -8.27 -23.32
C MET A 238 0.99 -8.75 -24.25
N TYR A 239 2.22 -8.65 -23.75
CA TYR A 239 3.41 -9.18 -24.40
C TYR A 239 3.18 -10.55 -25.04
N THR A 240 3.73 -10.72 -26.21
CA THR A 240 3.80 -12.00 -26.92
C THR A 240 5.28 -12.26 -27.26
N ASP A 241 5.76 -13.50 -27.09
CA ASP A 241 7.15 -13.84 -27.36
C ASP A 241 7.51 -13.52 -28.83
N PRO A 242 8.42 -12.57 -29.10
CA PRO A 242 8.77 -12.14 -30.44
C PRO A 242 9.44 -13.25 -31.27
N ASN A 243 10.01 -14.26 -30.63
CA ASN A 243 10.64 -15.41 -31.31
C ASN A 243 9.60 -16.43 -31.76
N ARG A 244 8.34 -16.29 -31.39
CA ARG A 244 7.25 -17.18 -31.70
C ARG A 244 6.38 -16.64 -32.82
N LEU A 245 6.68 -17.08 -34.04
CA LEU A 245 5.96 -16.61 -35.24
C LEU A 245 4.68 -17.39 -35.50
N ARG A 246 4.64 -18.67 -35.11
CA ARG A 246 3.47 -19.56 -35.26
C ARG A 246 3.05 -20.11 -33.91
N ALA A 247 1.79 -20.45 -33.78
CA ALA A 247 1.24 -21.08 -32.56
C ALA A 247 1.90 -22.42 -32.23
N THR A 248 2.51 -23.06 -33.24
CA THR A 248 3.26 -24.34 -33.14
C THR A 248 4.73 -24.17 -32.82
N ASP A 249 5.24 -22.94 -32.78
CA ASP A 249 6.64 -22.72 -32.40
C ASP A 249 6.76 -22.81 -30.86
N PRO A 250 7.84 -23.45 -30.34
CA PRO A 250 8.14 -23.43 -28.91
C PRO A 250 8.25 -22.01 -28.38
N GLY A 251 7.70 -21.77 -27.19
CA GLY A 251 7.73 -20.46 -26.55
C GLY A 251 8.49 -20.44 -25.23
N THR A 252 8.89 -19.24 -24.78
CA THR A 252 9.59 -19.01 -23.51
C THR A 252 8.58 -18.63 -22.44
N VAL A 253 8.55 -19.41 -21.36
CA VAL A 253 7.70 -19.16 -20.18
C VAL A 253 8.39 -18.24 -19.20
N GLU A 254 9.70 -18.39 -19.03
CA GLU A 254 10.50 -17.66 -18.07
C GLU A 254 10.53 -16.16 -18.43
N GLY A 255 10.08 -15.34 -17.48
CA GLY A 255 9.97 -13.89 -17.68
C GLY A 255 8.78 -13.43 -18.54
N ASN A 256 7.99 -14.36 -19.05
CA ASN A 256 6.78 -14.01 -19.83
C ASN A 256 5.68 -13.46 -18.88
N PRO A 257 5.24 -12.21 -19.07
CA PRO A 257 4.24 -11.58 -18.20
C PRO A 257 2.95 -12.37 -18.09
N VAL A 258 2.49 -12.99 -19.16
CA VAL A 258 1.22 -13.74 -19.19
C VAL A 258 1.27 -14.88 -18.18
N PHE A 259 2.40 -15.61 -18.10
CA PHE A 259 2.55 -16.70 -17.12
C PHE A 259 2.81 -16.18 -15.71
N ILE A 260 3.49 -15.02 -15.54
CA ILE A 260 3.61 -14.38 -14.22
C ILE A 260 2.24 -14.03 -13.65
N TYR A 261 1.32 -13.55 -14.50
CA TYR A 261 -0.06 -13.26 -14.09
C TYR A 261 -0.86 -14.53 -13.81
N HIS A 262 -0.68 -15.61 -14.59
CA HIS A 262 -1.26 -16.91 -14.27
C HIS A 262 -0.79 -17.41 -12.92
N ASP A 263 0.49 -17.36 -12.64
CA ASP A 263 1.06 -17.76 -11.34
C ASP A 263 0.50 -16.93 -10.18
N ALA A 264 0.15 -15.67 -10.42
CA ALA A 264 -0.35 -14.78 -9.38
C ALA A 264 -1.87 -14.92 -9.13
N PHE A 265 -2.67 -15.16 -10.18
CA PHE A 265 -4.12 -15.01 -10.15
C PHE A 265 -4.91 -16.26 -10.56
N ASN A 266 -4.33 -17.23 -11.25
CA ASN A 266 -5.02 -18.45 -11.58
C ASN A 266 -4.98 -19.44 -10.40
N PRO A 267 -6.14 -19.79 -9.80
CA PRO A 267 -6.18 -20.72 -8.69
C PRO A 267 -5.91 -22.17 -9.11
N ASP A 268 -6.15 -22.53 -10.38
CA ASP A 268 -5.92 -23.87 -10.92
C ASP A 268 -4.45 -24.04 -11.32
N ARG A 269 -3.66 -24.56 -10.38
CA ARG A 269 -2.22 -24.77 -10.57
C ARG A 269 -1.91 -25.83 -11.61
N ASP A 270 -2.73 -26.84 -11.73
CA ASP A 270 -2.55 -27.92 -12.70
C ASP A 270 -2.77 -27.38 -14.12
N GLU A 271 -3.81 -26.56 -14.34
CA GLU A 271 -4.01 -25.86 -15.61
C GLU A 271 -2.82 -24.97 -15.97
N VAL A 272 -2.27 -24.22 -15.00
CA VAL A 272 -1.12 -23.33 -15.25
C VAL A 272 0.12 -24.12 -15.68
N GLU A 273 0.42 -25.23 -15.01
CA GLU A 273 1.58 -26.06 -15.36
C GLU A 273 1.37 -26.80 -16.70
N ASP A 274 0.14 -27.24 -17.03
CA ASP A 274 -0.19 -27.78 -18.36
C ASP A 274 0.02 -26.72 -19.45
N LEU A 275 -0.49 -25.51 -19.25
CA LEU A 275 -0.31 -24.40 -20.19
C LEU A 275 1.18 -24.08 -20.41
N LYS A 276 1.99 -24.01 -19.34
CA LYS A 276 3.44 -23.79 -19.44
C LYS A 276 4.13 -24.89 -20.23
N THR A 277 3.80 -26.15 -19.96
CA THR A 277 4.38 -27.30 -20.65
C THR A 277 4.04 -27.27 -22.14
N ARG A 278 2.76 -27.13 -22.48
CA ARG A 278 2.27 -27.04 -23.86
C ARG A 278 2.86 -25.82 -24.59
N TYR A 279 3.08 -24.70 -23.88
CA TYR A 279 3.66 -23.50 -24.48
C TYR A 279 5.12 -23.71 -24.87
N ARG A 280 5.92 -24.33 -23.98
CA ARG A 280 7.32 -24.70 -24.29
C ARG A 280 7.45 -25.67 -25.43
N GLU A 281 6.46 -26.54 -25.64
CA GLU A 281 6.44 -27.56 -26.68
C GLU A 281 5.75 -27.10 -27.99
N GLY A 282 5.28 -25.84 -28.06
CA GLY A 282 4.54 -25.35 -29.22
C GLY A 282 3.17 -26.02 -29.44
N ARG A 283 2.52 -26.47 -28.38
CA ARG A 283 1.21 -27.16 -28.43
C ARG A 283 0.03 -26.29 -27.99
N VAL A 284 0.28 -25.03 -27.60
CA VAL A 284 -0.76 -24.06 -27.24
C VAL A 284 -0.42 -22.68 -27.80
N GLY A 285 -1.41 -21.96 -28.32
CA GLY A 285 -1.24 -20.61 -28.87
C GLY A 285 -1.38 -19.52 -27.80
N ASP A 286 -0.76 -18.35 -28.02
CA ASP A 286 -0.85 -17.19 -27.10
C ASP A 286 -2.31 -16.76 -26.82
N VAL A 287 -3.16 -16.85 -27.83
CA VAL A 287 -4.57 -16.49 -27.70
C VAL A 287 -5.31 -17.39 -26.69
N GLU A 288 -5.01 -18.69 -26.68
CA GLU A 288 -5.61 -19.64 -25.73
C GLU A 288 -5.12 -19.33 -24.31
N VAL A 289 -3.80 -19.16 -24.13
CA VAL A 289 -3.19 -18.83 -22.83
C VAL A 289 -3.77 -17.51 -22.28
N LYS A 290 -3.87 -16.48 -23.13
CA LYS A 290 -4.46 -15.18 -22.76
C LYS A 290 -5.95 -15.28 -22.41
N LYS A 291 -6.74 -16.10 -23.12
CA LYS A 291 -8.16 -16.33 -22.78
C LYS A 291 -8.30 -16.97 -21.40
N LYS A 292 -7.46 -17.96 -21.09
CA LYS A 292 -7.44 -18.59 -19.78
C LYS A 292 -7.03 -17.59 -18.67
N LEU A 293 -6.11 -16.69 -18.97
CA LEU A 293 -5.77 -15.62 -18.04
C LEU A 293 -6.94 -14.66 -17.80
N VAL A 294 -7.70 -14.30 -18.85
CA VAL A 294 -8.93 -13.49 -18.68
C VAL A 294 -9.91 -14.18 -17.74
N GLU A 295 -10.17 -15.49 -17.93
CA GLU A 295 -11.05 -16.26 -17.06
C GLU A 295 -10.57 -16.22 -15.59
N ALA A 296 -9.28 -16.43 -15.35
CA ALA A 296 -8.69 -16.37 -14.02
C ALA A 296 -8.78 -14.98 -13.38
N LEU A 297 -8.48 -13.94 -14.15
CA LEU A 297 -8.59 -12.55 -13.66
C LEU A 297 -10.05 -12.15 -13.38
N GLU A 298 -10.99 -12.57 -14.21
CA GLU A 298 -12.41 -12.33 -13.97
C GLU A 298 -12.92 -13.05 -12.72
N GLY A 299 -12.43 -14.26 -12.46
CA GLY A 299 -12.71 -14.97 -11.21
C GLY A 299 -12.29 -14.20 -9.96
N PHE A 300 -11.21 -13.41 -10.06
CA PHE A 300 -10.75 -12.51 -8.99
C PHE A 300 -11.47 -11.15 -9.01
N LEU A 301 -11.49 -10.47 -10.16
CA LEU A 301 -11.97 -9.09 -10.29
C LEU A 301 -13.52 -8.99 -10.26
N GLY A 302 -14.23 -9.99 -10.73
CA GLY A 302 -15.69 -9.99 -10.74
C GLY A 302 -16.28 -9.71 -9.35
N PRO A 303 -15.98 -10.54 -8.33
CA PRO A 303 -16.44 -10.29 -6.97
C PRO A 303 -15.95 -8.98 -6.35
N VAL A 304 -14.76 -8.48 -6.78
CA VAL A 304 -14.24 -7.17 -6.33
C VAL A 304 -15.11 -6.05 -6.88
N ARG A 305 -15.46 -6.08 -8.17
CA ARG A 305 -16.35 -5.09 -8.81
C ARG A 305 -17.75 -5.08 -8.19
N GLU A 306 -18.35 -6.27 -7.98
CA GLU A 306 -19.67 -6.38 -7.34
C GLU A 306 -19.70 -5.71 -5.97
N ARG A 307 -18.72 -6.02 -5.10
CA ARG A 307 -18.61 -5.36 -3.79
C ARG A 307 -18.36 -3.86 -3.92
N ARG A 308 -17.54 -3.46 -4.90
CA ARG A 308 -17.23 -2.05 -5.14
C ARG A 308 -18.48 -1.24 -5.52
N GLU A 309 -19.32 -1.80 -6.38
CA GLU A 309 -20.61 -1.18 -6.77
C GLU A 309 -21.56 -1.09 -5.57
N GLU A 310 -21.63 -2.16 -4.76
CA GLU A 310 -22.42 -2.18 -3.54
C GLU A 310 -21.99 -1.08 -2.55
N PHE A 311 -20.67 -0.93 -2.31
CA PHE A 311 -20.15 0.12 -1.44
C PHE A 311 -20.34 1.52 -2.03
N ALA A 312 -20.15 1.68 -3.34
CA ALA A 312 -20.32 2.96 -4.01
C ALA A 312 -21.77 3.48 -3.98
N ALA A 313 -22.74 2.56 -3.93
CA ALA A 313 -24.16 2.89 -3.83
C ALA A 313 -24.60 3.34 -2.41
N ARG A 314 -23.75 3.13 -1.39
CA ARG A 314 -24.05 3.54 -0.01
C ARG A 314 -23.62 4.99 0.20
N GLU A 315 -24.60 5.88 0.19
CA GLU A 315 -24.36 7.32 0.41
C GLU A 315 -23.77 7.56 1.81
N GLY A 316 -22.77 8.43 1.90
CA GLY A 316 -22.10 8.79 3.17
C GLY A 316 -21.17 7.74 3.76
N LEU A 317 -21.08 6.53 3.17
CA LEU A 317 -20.24 5.43 3.70
C LEU A 317 -18.77 5.82 3.76
N ILE A 318 -18.22 6.34 2.66
CA ILE A 318 -16.79 6.68 2.55
C ILE A 318 -16.44 7.80 3.51
N GLU A 319 -17.27 8.82 3.54
CA GLU A 319 -17.14 9.99 4.41
C GLU A 319 -17.14 9.57 5.89
N GLY A 320 -18.07 8.71 6.30
CA GLY A 320 -18.15 8.18 7.66
C GLY A 320 -16.92 7.34 8.05
N ILE A 321 -16.44 6.48 7.16
CA ILE A 321 -15.21 5.68 7.39
C ILE A 321 -14.00 6.59 7.60
N LEU A 322 -13.85 7.62 6.77
CA LEU A 322 -12.74 8.56 6.88
C LEU A 322 -12.85 9.43 8.13
N GLU A 323 -14.05 9.89 8.50
CA GLU A 323 -14.30 10.67 9.72
C GLU A 323 -13.91 9.86 10.96
N GLU A 324 -14.42 8.63 11.09
CA GLU A 324 -14.07 7.73 12.20
C GLU A 324 -12.57 7.42 12.25
N GLY A 325 -11.95 7.16 11.10
CA GLY A 325 -10.52 6.88 11.00
C GLY A 325 -9.67 8.09 11.38
N ASN A 326 -10.01 9.28 10.87
CA ASN A 326 -9.35 10.54 11.19
C ASN A 326 -9.41 10.84 12.68
N ASP A 327 -10.60 10.71 13.31
CA ASP A 327 -10.78 11.01 14.72
C ASP A 327 -10.02 10.03 15.62
N ALA A 328 -10.04 8.74 15.27
CA ALA A 328 -9.28 7.73 16.00
C ALA A 328 -7.76 8.03 15.97
N VAL A 329 -7.22 8.38 14.80
CA VAL A 329 -5.79 8.70 14.66
C VAL A 329 -5.45 10.02 15.35
N ARG A 330 -6.31 11.05 15.23
CA ARG A 330 -6.11 12.34 15.91
C ARG A 330 -6.07 12.19 17.43
N ALA A 331 -6.87 11.30 18.02
CA ALA A 331 -6.82 11.04 19.45
C ALA A 331 -5.43 10.54 19.88
N VAL A 332 -4.85 9.56 19.15
CA VAL A 332 -3.50 9.06 19.40
C VAL A 332 -2.46 10.13 19.12
N ALA A 333 -2.61 10.90 18.04
CA ALA A 333 -1.70 11.96 17.65
C ALA A 333 -1.57 13.05 18.73
N ARG A 334 -2.69 13.49 19.30
CA ARG A 334 -2.71 14.48 20.39
C ARG A 334 -2.01 13.97 21.64
N GLU A 335 -2.22 12.70 22.00
CA GLU A 335 -1.50 12.07 23.12
C GLU A 335 0.00 12.04 22.87
N THR A 336 0.41 11.64 21.66
CA THR A 336 1.83 11.62 21.27
C THR A 336 2.43 13.01 21.30
N MET A 337 1.74 14.02 20.74
CA MET A 337 2.22 15.39 20.76
C MET A 337 2.29 16.01 22.17
N THR A 338 1.43 15.58 23.08
CA THR A 338 1.53 15.95 24.50
C THR A 338 2.83 15.43 25.09
N ARG A 339 3.14 14.15 24.91
CA ARG A 339 4.42 13.54 25.36
C ARG A 339 5.64 14.22 24.74
N VAL A 340 5.57 14.56 23.43
CA VAL A 340 6.62 15.28 22.72
C VAL A 340 6.88 16.64 23.36
N ARG A 341 5.83 17.46 23.58
CA ARG A 341 5.96 18.78 24.17
C ARG A 341 6.45 18.71 25.62
N ASP A 342 5.97 17.77 26.41
CA ASP A 342 6.41 17.58 27.79
C ASP A 342 7.90 17.22 27.84
N ALA A 343 8.36 16.28 27.00
CA ALA A 343 9.76 15.89 26.91
C ALA A 343 10.67 17.03 26.47
N MET A 344 10.21 17.89 25.56
CA MET A 344 10.96 19.08 25.08
C MET A 344 10.86 20.28 26.00
N GLY A 345 10.03 20.24 27.04
CA GLY A 345 9.79 21.39 27.92
C GLY A 345 9.00 22.53 27.23
N LEU A 346 8.21 22.23 26.19
CA LEU A 346 7.45 23.23 25.43
C LEU A 346 6.00 23.41 25.94
N THR A 347 5.73 23.07 27.17
CA THR A 347 4.44 23.24 27.86
C THR A 347 4.44 24.49 28.73
N TYR A 348 4.42 25.66 28.08
CA TYR A 348 4.54 26.95 28.80
C TYR A 348 3.27 27.36 29.56
N TYR A 349 2.11 26.94 29.07
CA TYR A 349 0.81 27.27 29.67
C TYR A 349 -0.08 26.04 29.63
N ARG A 350 -0.60 25.63 30.76
CA ARG A 350 -1.62 24.56 30.91
C ARG A 350 -3.00 25.19 31.09
#